data_964cf4df90b4675409a1c482095916d4
#
_entry.id   964cf4df90b4675409a1c482095916d4
#
_cell.length_a   1.000
_cell.length_b   1.000
_cell.length_c   1.000
_cell.angle_alpha   90.00
_cell.angle_beta   90.00
_cell.angle_gamma   90.00
#
_symmetry.space_group_name_H-M   'P 1'
#
loop_
_entity.id
_entity.type
_entity.pdbx_description
1 polymer ?
#
loop_
_entity_poly.entity_id
_entity_poly.type
_entity_poly.pdbx_seq_one_letter_code
_entity_poly.pdbx_strand_id
1 'polypeptide(L)'
;MKSPIDSSFRSLNRRSFLKTGAFAGGAAALGSGILATPQLLSAEDHDDGGDREHRLTRGDVAILRFLAAAELIESDLWTQYSELGGVTDGAQNNYQQAFQFLDGDGSQYITSNTLDEVSHADFLNAYLESKGAEPVNLDHFRNLKGSSATGSTGIGRITNLTELTVDTSWYIRYRSTTNPDFGATYPQAINIAKRTAIPRTDADFEGEDHIQAIANTAAFHFASIEQGGSSLYPALGQNASSSEVLRIIFGIGGSEVAHFLEWVDFAGNAVQGPPFDFNNQQTPVTDAGLTFRDFNNPPNPLTQTNLIFPVPCEFISPKLPKCATIRPLTDRIGGALAAVTGLTNSGLFTGQSKEFFNTLKIMAAEADSARREF
;
A
#
# COMPACT_ATOMS: atom_id res chain seq x y z
N MET A 1 49.04 -20.79 -14.99
CA MET A 1 47.96 -21.45 -14.25
C MET A 1 47.14 -20.40 -13.57
N LYS A 2 46.00 -20.02 -14.13
CA LYS A 2 45.01 -19.11 -13.53
C LYS A 2 43.76 -19.94 -13.30
N SER A 3 43.33 -19.99 -12.07
CA SER A 3 42.08 -20.62 -11.62
C SER A 3 40.88 -19.83 -12.12
N PRO A 4 39.81 -20.43 -12.63
CA PRO A 4 38.58 -19.74 -12.98
C PRO A 4 37.78 -19.45 -11.72
N ILE A 5 37.45 -18.20 -11.53
CA ILE A 5 36.47 -17.76 -10.52
C ILE A 5 35.08 -18.07 -11.11
N ASP A 6 34.41 -18.99 -10.43
CA ASP A 6 33.01 -19.37 -10.74
C ASP A 6 32.06 -18.24 -10.35
N SER A 7 31.50 -17.58 -11.34
CA SER A 7 30.53 -16.49 -11.16
C SER A 7 29.10 -17.01 -11.31
N SER A 8 28.65 -17.85 -10.39
CA SER A 8 27.24 -18.20 -10.27
C SER A 8 26.58 -17.46 -9.11
N PHE A 9 26.43 -16.16 -9.23
CA PHE A 9 25.46 -15.44 -8.42
C PHE A 9 24.06 -15.68 -9.03
N ARG A 10 23.40 -16.75 -8.61
CA ARG A 10 21.95 -16.88 -8.75
C ARG A 10 21.31 -15.82 -7.85
N SER A 11 20.47 -14.97 -8.40
CA SER A 11 19.64 -14.09 -7.61
C SER A 11 18.79 -14.95 -6.67
N LEU A 12 19.09 -14.88 -5.39
CA LEU A 12 18.29 -15.50 -4.35
C LEU A 12 17.06 -14.61 -4.16
N ASN A 13 15.91 -15.05 -4.62
CA ASN A 13 14.66 -14.37 -4.29
C ASN A 13 14.37 -14.51 -2.78
N ARG A 14 13.57 -13.60 -2.21
CA ARG A 14 13.21 -13.56 -0.79
C ARG A 14 12.67 -14.90 -0.28
N ARG A 15 11.95 -15.64 -1.11
CA ARG A 15 11.40 -16.95 -0.78
C ARG A 15 12.47 -18.02 -0.56
N SER A 16 13.55 -17.97 -1.32
CA SER A 16 14.72 -18.83 -1.11
C SER A 16 15.44 -18.48 0.17
N PHE A 17 15.55 -17.19 0.50
CA PHE A 17 16.13 -16.70 1.75
C PHE A 17 15.33 -17.15 2.97
N LEU A 18 14.00 -17.00 2.95
CA LEU A 18 13.13 -17.41 4.05
C LEU A 18 13.09 -18.93 4.23
N LYS A 19 13.11 -19.71 3.15
CA LYS A 19 13.22 -21.18 3.24
C LYS A 19 14.55 -21.61 3.84
N THR A 20 15.64 -20.98 3.46
CA THR A 20 16.98 -21.30 3.98
C THR A 20 17.12 -20.84 5.45
N GLY A 21 16.54 -19.70 5.81
CA GLY A 21 16.50 -19.20 7.19
C GLY A 21 15.68 -20.09 8.14
N ALA A 22 14.56 -20.63 7.68
CA ALA A 22 13.72 -21.53 8.46
C ALA A 22 14.41 -22.89 8.76
N PHE A 23 15.27 -23.37 7.86
CA PHE A 23 16.06 -24.59 8.10
C PHE A 23 17.28 -24.38 9.01
N ALA A 24 17.84 -23.18 9.08
CA ALA A 24 18.96 -22.87 9.95
C ALA A 24 18.55 -22.60 11.41
N GLY A 25 17.29 -22.21 11.66
CA GLY A 25 16.76 -21.96 13.00
C GLY A 25 16.19 -23.19 13.73
N GLY A 26 16.07 -24.32 13.03
CA GLY A 26 15.39 -25.51 13.56
C GLY A 26 16.26 -26.53 14.31
N ALA A 27 17.58 -26.35 14.39
CA ALA A 27 18.50 -27.39 14.90
C ALA A 27 19.13 -27.12 16.28
N ALA A 28 18.71 -26.08 17.01
CA ALA A 28 19.35 -25.71 18.28
C ALA A 28 18.41 -25.59 19.49
N ALA A 29 17.28 -26.31 19.53
CA ALA A 29 16.42 -26.35 20.73
C ALA A 29 15.86 -27.74 21.03
N LEU A 30 16.75 -28.69 21.31
CA LEU A 30 16.41 -29.90 22.09
C LEU A 30 17.29 -29.93 23.34
N GLY A 31 16.86 -29.27 24.36
CA GLY A 31 17.46 -29.26 25.69
C GLY A 31 16.46 -28.90 26.75
N SER A 32 15.78 -29.92 27.25
CA SER A 32 15.17 -30.04 28.58
C SER A 32 14.38 -28.89 29.21
N GLY A 33 13.08 -29.11 29.32
CA GLY A 33 12.42 -28.93 30.60
C GLY A 33 11.49 -27.74 30.77
N ILE A 34 10.28 -28.10 31.07
CA ILE A 34 9.20 -27.32 31.66
C ILE A 34 8.23 -26.71 30.64
N LEU A 35 7.23 -27.51 30.32
CA LEU A 35 5.92 -27.07 29.89
C LEU A 35 5.27 -26.28 31.06
N ALA A 36 5.49 -24.95 31.02
CA ALA A 36 4.60 -24.06 31.73
C ALA A 36 3.39 -23.84 30.81
N THR A 37 2.30 -24.52 31.12
CA THR A 37 0.97 -24.16 30.63
C THR A 37 0.75 -22.67 30.92
N PRO A 38 0.32 -21.86 29.96
CA PRO A 38 -0.18 -20.53 30.27
C PRO A 38 -1.44 -20.77 31.14
N GLN A 39 -1.33 -20.52 32.42
CA GLN A 39 -2.49 -20.30 33.25
C GLN A 39 -3.19 -19.07 32.64
N LEU A 40 -4.33 -19.31 32.04
CA LEU A 40 -5.35 -18.31 31.87
C LEU A 40 -5.58 -17.72 33.24
N LEU A 41 -5.04 -16.53 33.49
CA LEU A 41 -5.50 -15.70 34.59
C LEU A 41 -6.94 -15.38 34.25
N SER A 42 -7.85 -16.15 34.84
CA SER A 42 -9.23 -15.77 35.03
C SER A 42 -9.18 -14.49 35.85
N ALA A 43 -9.35 -13.34 35.20
CA ALA A 43 -9.77 -12.17 35.93
C ALA A 43 -11.13 -12.49 36.49
N GLU A 44 -11.21 -12.59 37.81
CA GLU A 44 -12.49 -12.65 38.49
C GLU A 44 -13.26 -11.37 38.18
N ASP A 45 -14.40 -11.54 37.52
CA ASP A 45 -15.40 -10.52 37.31
C ASP A 45 -15.81 -9.92 38.65
N HIS A 46 -15.40 -8.69 38.90
CA HIS A 46 -16.15 -7.81 39.77
C HIS A 46 -17.12 -7.02 38.89
N ASP A 47 -18.32 -7.56 38.84
CA ASP A 47 -19.52 -6.94 38.30
C ASP A 47 -19.87 -5.71 39.16
N ASP A 48 -19.74 -4.53 38.59
CA ASP A 48 -20.61 -3.37 38.77
C ASP A 48 -20.16 -2.20 37.87
N GLY A 49 -20.70 -2.13 36.64
CA GLY A 49 -20.41 -1.03 35.68
C GLY A 49 -20.69 -1.38 34.22
N GLY A 50 -21.36 -2.45 33.94
CA GLY A 50 -21.35 -3.27 32.75
C GLY A 50 -21.91 -2.70 31.44
N ASP A 51 -22.22 -1.42 31.27
CA ASP A 51 -22.79 -0.91 30.01
C ASP A 51 -21.98 0.20 29.33
N ARG A 52 -20.91 0.69 29.92
CA ARG A 52 -20.08 1.74 29.31
C ARG A 52 -18.81 1.24 28.61
N GLU A 53 -18.29 0.08 29.01
CA GLU A 53 -17.05 -0.49 28.46
C GLU A 53 -17.19 -1.09 27.05
N HIS A 54 -18.41 -1.32 26.55
CA HIS A 54 -18.64 -1.99 25.27
C HIS A 54 -18.98 -1.07 24.10
N ARG A 55 -19.21 0.22 24.33
CA ARG A 55 -19.58 1.16 23.26
C ARG A 55 -18.38 1.98 22.80
N LEU A 56 -18.21 2.05 21.49
CA LEU A 56 -17.22 2.95 20.87
C LEU A 56 -17.60 4.40 21.15
N THR A 57 -16.58 5.26 21.32
CA THR A 57 -16.79 6.72 21.30
C THR A 57 -17.24 7.16 19.90
N ARG A 58 -17.83 8.34 19.79
CA ARG A 58 -18.17 8.90 18.49
C ARG A 58 -16.94 9.10 17.62
N GLY A 59 -15.81 9.48 18.24
CA GLY A 59 -14.53 9.63 17.56
C GLY A 59 -14.02 8.30 17.01
N ASP A 60 -14.06 7.23 17.80
CA ASP A 60 -13.65 5.89 17.36
C ASP A 60 -14.52 5.38 16.20
N VAL A 61 -15.85 5.59 16.28
CA VAL A 61 -16.76 5.23 15.19
C VAL A 61 -16.43 6.01 13.92
N ALA A 62 -16.20 7.33 14.01
CA ALA A 62 -15.86 8.15 12.86
C ALA A 62 -14.55 7.72 12.20
N ILE A 63 -13.52 7.42 12.99
CA ILE A 63 -12.24 6.90 12.50
C ILE A 63 -12.45 5.57 11.77
N LEU A 64 -13.10 4.61 12.41
CA LEU A 64 -13.28 3.28 11.84
C LEU A 64 -14.16 3.30 10.58
N ARG A 65 -15.20 4.13 10.55
CA ARG A 65 -16.03 4.28 9.34
C ARG A 65 -15.25 4.88 8.17
N PHE A 66 -14.40 5.87 8.44
CA PHE A 66 -13.55 6.42 7.38
C PHE A 66 -12.53 5.39 6.89
N LEU A 67 -11.88 4.67 7.80
CA LEU A 67 -10.97 3.59 7.43
C LEU A 67 -11.69 2.49 6.63
N ALA A 68 -12.88 2.06 7.05
CA ALA A 68 -13.68 1.09 6.28
C ALA A 68 -14.04 1.61 4.86
N ALA A 69 -14.29 2.92 4.71
CA ALA A 69 -14.50 3.49 3.39
C ALA A 69 -13.22 3.50 2.55
N ALA A 70 -12.06 3.76 3.15
CA ALA A 70 -10.76 3.69 2.49
C ALA A 70 -10.49 2.26 2.01
N GLU A 71 -10.65 1.27 2.86
CA GLU A 71 -10.45 -0.15 2.52
C GLU A 71 -11.42 -0.64 1.42
N LEU A 72 -12.67 -0.18 1.41
CA LEU A 72 -13.60 -0.49 0.31
C LEU A 72 -13.15 0.12 -1.02
N ILE A 73 -12.51 1.29 -0.99
CA ILE A 73 -11.92 1.92 -2.18
C ILE A 73 -10.68 1.16 -2.61
N GLU A 74 -9.82 0.76 -1.66
CA GLU A 74 -8.63 -0.04 -1.92
C GLU A 74 -8.98 -1.43 -2.43
N SER A 75 -9.97 -2.10 -1.84
CA SER A 75 -10.51 -3.36 -2.34
C SER A 75 -10.98 -3.26 -3.81
N ASP A 76 -11.62 -2.15 -4.20
CA ASP A 76 -12.07 -1.95 -5.58
C ASP A 76 -10.90 -1.76 -6.56
N LEU A 77 -9.90 -0.96 -6.21
CA LEU A 77 -8.74 -0.76 -7.08
C LEU A 77 -7.86 -2.01 -7.16
N TRP A 78 -7.60 -2.69 -6.04
CA TRP A 78 -6.80 -3.91 -6.02
C TRP A 78 -7.48 -5.06 -6.75
N THR A 79 -8.81 -5.16 -6.68
CA THR A 79 -9.58 -6.12 -7.50
C THR A 79 -9.35 -5.89 -8.98
N GLN A 80 -9.35 -4.64 -9.47
CA GLN A 80 -9.08 -4.35 -10.88
C GLN A 80 -7.66 -4.76 -11.29
N TYR A 81 -6.67 -4.56 -10.43
CA TYR A 81 -5.30 -5.02 -10.68
C TYR A 81 -5.20 -6.55 -10.65
N SER A 82 -5.85 -7.20 -9.70
CA SER A 82 -5.81 -8.66 -9.55
C SER A 82 -6.49 -9.39 -10.72
N GLU A 83 -7.61 -8.87 -11.23
CA GLU A 83 -8.30 -9.45 -12.40
C GLU A 83 -7.40 -9.54 -13.63
N LEU A 84 -6.53 -8.55 -13.84
CA LEU A 84 -5.72 -8.44 -15.06
C LEU A 84 -4.27 -8.88 -14.85
N GLY A 85 -3.72 -8.65 -13.65
CA GLY A 85 -2.32 -8.83 -13.33
C GLY A 85 -2.03 -9.83 -12.21
N GLY A 86 -3.05 -10.31 -11.48
CA GLY A 86 -2.92 -11.30 -10.43
C GLY A 86 -2.67 -12.72 -10.93
N VAL A 87 -2.62 -13.68 -10.02
CA VAL A 87 -2.46 -15.11 -10.38
C VAL A 87 -3.72 -15.62 -11.07
N THR A 88 -3.53 -16.30 -12.19
CA THR A 88 -4.60 -16.97 -12.97
C THR A 88 -4.26 -18.43 -13.21
N ASP A 89 -5.28 -19.26 -13.43
CA ASP A 89 -5.09 -20.69 -13.76
C ASP A 89 -4.70 -20.94 -15.24
N GLY A 90 -4.60 -19.89 -16.05
CA GLY A 90 -4.32 -19.96 -17.49
C GLY A 90 -2.91 -19.50 -17.87
N ALA A 91 -2.71 -19.35 -19.18
CA ALA A 91 -1.50 -18.71 -19.69
C ALA A 91 -1.45 -17.24 -19.26
N GLN A 92 -0.26 -16.78 -18.87
CA GLN A 92 -0.06 -15.40 -18.49
C GLN A 92 -0.26 -14.46 -19.68
N ASN A 93 -1.02 -13.39 -19.47
CA ASN A 93 -1.11 -12.30 -20.42
C ASN A 93 0.14 -11.40 -20.39
N ASN A 94 0.26 -10.50 -21.36
CA ASN A 94 1.44 -9.64 -21.46
C ASN A 94 1.59 -8.65 -20.28
N TYR A 95 0.50 -8.30 -19.59
CA TYR A 95 0.55 -7.47 -18.40
C TYR A 95 1.14 -8.21 -17.20
N GLN A 96 0.75 -9.47 -16.99
CA GLN A 96 1.38 -10.34 -15.99
C GLN A 96 2.86 -10.58 -16.30
N GLN A 97 3.20 -10.77 -17.57
CA GLN A 97 4.59 -10.91 -18.00
C GLN A 97 5.39 -9.64 -17.73
N ALA A 98 4.81 -8.46 -18.00
CA ALA A 98 5.45 -7.18 -17.70
C ALA A 98 5.73 -7.00 -16.21
N PHE A 99 4.87 -7.48 -15.32
CA PHE A 99 5.13 -7.50 -13.88
C PHE A 99 6.29 -8.42 -13.50
N GLN A 100 6.50 -9.52 -14.21
CA GLN A 100 7.63 -10.42 -13.93
C GLN A 100 9.00 -9.78 -14.16
N PHE A 101 9.09 -8.74 -15.00
CA PHE A 101 10.33 -7.95 -15.15
C PHE A 101 10.60 -7.08 -13.91
N LEU A 102 9.54 -6.73 -13.17
CA LEU A 102 9.66 -5.94 -11.96
C LEU A 102 10.00 -6.84 -10.76
N ASP A 103 9.27 -7.93 -10.62
CA ASP A 103 9.54 -9.00 -9.67
C ASP A 103 8.91 -10.31 -10.17
N GLY A 104 9.65 -11.42 -10.10
CA GLY A 104 9.23 -12.71 -10.64
C GLY A 104 7.96 -13.29 -10.01
N ASP A 105 7.57 -12.83 -8.83
CA ASP A 105 6.34 -13.22 -8.13
C ASP A 105 5.34 -12.05 -7.94
N GLY A 106 5.50 -10.96 -8.70
CA GLY A 106 4.66 -9.77 -8.60
C GLY A 106 3.16 -10.04 -8.72
N SER A 107 2.74 -10.92 -9.63
CA SER A 107 1.32 -11.33 -9.74
C SER A 107 0.79 -11.97 -8.46
N GLN A 108 1.63 -12.69 -7.73
CA GLN A 108 1.25 -13.30 -6.46
C GLN A 108 1.08 -12.24 -5.37
N TYR A 109 1.97 -11.23 -5.32
CA TYR A 109 1.82 -10.11 -4.40
C TYR A 109 0.55 -9.31 -4.67
N ILE A 110 0.24 -9.01 -5.94
CA ILE A 110 -1.01 -8.34 -6.31
C ILE A 110 -2.22 -9.13 -5.78
N THR A 111 -2.22 -10.44 -5.96
CA THR A 111 -3.31 -11.30 -5.47
C THR A 111 -3.39 -11.30 -3.95
N SER A 112 -2.26 -11.43 -3.25
CA SER A 112 -2.22 -11.41 -1.78
C SER A 112 -2.67 -10.08 -1.22
N ASN A 113 -2.15 -8.97 -1.75
CA ASN A 113 -2.55 -7.63 -1.32
C ASN A 113 -4.06 -7.41 -1.52
N THR A 114 -4.60 -7.85 -2.66
CA THR A 114 -6.05 -7.77 -2.91
C THR A 114 -6.86 -8.51 -1.83
N LEU A 115 -6.41 -9.70 -1.41
CA LEU A 115 -7.08 -10.47 -0.37
C LEU A 115 -6.96 -9.78 1.00
N ASP A 116 -5.84 -9.17 1.29
CA ASP A 116 -5.63 -8.42 2.52
C ASP A 116 -6.58 -7.22 2.59
N GLU A 117 -6.66 -6.38 1.54
CA GLU A 117 -7.56 -5.22 1.52
C GLU A 117 -9.04 -5.58 1.61
N VAL A 118 -9.45 -6.65 0.91
CA VAL A 118 -10.82 -7.18 1.06
C VAL A 118 -11.08 -7.61 2.51
N SER A 119 -10.11 -8.27 3.13
CA SER A 119 -10.24 -8.72 4.52
C SER A 119 -10.26 -7.56 5.52
N HIS A 120 -9.50 -6.48 5.27
CA HIS A 120 -9.53 -5.26 6.07
C HIS A 120 -10.91 -4.59 6.04
N ALA A 121 -11.48 -4.42 4.85
CA ALA A 121 -12.81 -3.84 4.66
C ALA A 121 -13.89 -4.65 5.38
N ASP A 122 -13.89 -5.98 5.19
CA ASP A 122 -14.83 -6.90 5.81
C ASP A 122 -14.71 -6.88 7.33
N PHE A 123 -13.49 -6.93 7.84
CA PHE A 123 -13.22 -6.90 9.27
C PHE A 123 -13.69 -5.60 9.93
N LEU A 124 -13.35 -4.45 9.36
CA LEU A 124 -13.74 -3.15 9.91
C LEU A 124 -15.26 -2.98 9.95
N ASN A 125 -15.96 -3.41 8.91
CA ASN A 125 -17.41 -3.36 8.86
C ASN A 125 -18.06 -4.33 9.87
N ALA A 126 -17.57 -5.57 9.96
CA ALA A 126 -18.06 -6.53 10.94
C ALA A 126 -17.80 -6.06 12.39
N TYR A 127 -16.64 -5.42 12.63
CA TYR A 127 -16.33 -4.86 13.94
C TYR A 127 -17.29 -3.70 14.31
N LEU A 128 -17.54 -2.77 13.39
CA LEU A 128 -18.51 -1.69 13.57
C LEU A 128 -19.89 -2.25 13.94
N GLU A 129 -20.40 -3.22 13.19
CA GLU A 129 -21.67 -3.89 13.46
C GLU A 129 -21.67 -4.55 14.85
N SER A 130 -20.60 -5.24 15.24
CA SER A 130 -20.49 -5.91 16.55
C SER A 130 -20.56 -4.94 17.72
N LYS A 131 -20.22 -3.67 17.49
CA LYS A 131 -20.29 -2.58 18.48
C LYS A 131 -21.58 -1.75 18.36
N GLY A 132 -22.51 -2.16 17.50
CA GLY A 132 -23.77 -1.46 17.26
C GLY A 132 -23.61 -0.14 16.50
N ALA A 133 -22.50 0.04 15.78
CA ALA A 133 -22.27 1.13 14.87
C ALA A 133 -22.64 0.72 13.43
N GLU A 134 -23.02 1.70 12.60
CA GLU A 134 -23.43 1.46 11.23
C GLU A 134 -22.22 1.17 10.34
N PRO A 135 -22.19 0.04 9.60
CA PRO A 135 -21.13 -0.26 8.65
C PRO A 135 -21.16 0.68 7.46
N VAL A 136 -20.13 0.67 6.66
CA VAL A 136 -20.00 1.45 5.44
C VAL A 136 -20.32 0.60 4.23
N ASN A 137 -21.14 1.13 3.33
CA ASN A 137 -21.44 0.53 2.03
C ASN A 137 -21.26 1.56 0.93
N LEU A 138 -20.41 1.28 -0.06
CA LEU A 138 -20.16 2.13 -1.22
C LEU A 138 -20.67 1.52 -2.53
N ASP A 139 -21.41 0.44 -2.51
CA ASP A 139 -21.84 -0.29 -3.73
C ASP A 139 -22.69 0.55 -4.67
N HIS A 140 -23.50 1.47 -4.14
CA HIS A 140 -24.30 2.37 -4.98
C HIS A 140 -23.46 3.39 -5.77
N PHE A 141 -22.16 3.50 -5.46
CA PHE A 141 -21.18 4.31 -6.21
C PHE A 141 -20.35 3.52 -7.22
N ARG A 142 -20.66 2.25 -7.44
CA ARG A 142 -20.02 1.42 -8.49
C ARG A 142 -20.54 1.79 -9.86
N ASN A 143 -20.34 3.04 -10.27
CA ASN A 143 -20.86 3.62 -11.50
C ASN A 143 -19.81 3.82 -12.58
N LEU A 144 -18.51 3.67 -12.24
CA LEU A 144 -17.45 3.85 -13.20
C LEU A 144 -17.27 2.58 -14.05
N LYS A 145 -16.78 2.79 -15.25
CA LYS A 145 -16.36 1.71 -16.12
C LYS A 145 -14.88 1.42 -15.84
N GLY A 146 -14.59 0.17 -15.51
CA GLY A 146 -13.22 -0.31 -15.46
C GLY A 146 -12.67 -0.65 -16.85
N SER A 147 -11.68 -1.52 -16.86
CA SER A 147 -11.15 -2.14 -18.09
C SER A 147 -12.21 -2.94 -18.84
N SER A 148 -12.06 -3.00 -20.16
CA SER A 148 -12.78 -3.95 -21.02
C SER A 148 -11.84 -5.00 -21.65
N ALA A 149 -10.57 -5.03 -21.19
CA ALA A 149 -9.62 -6.04 -21.63
C ALA A 149 -10.01 -7.44 -21.16
N THR A 150 -9.58 -8.44 -21.90
CA THR A 150 -9.78 -9.85 -21.54
C THR A 150 -9.17 -10.14 -20.16
N GLY A 151 -9.97 -10.68 -19.26
CA GLY A 151 -9.64 -10.91 -17.85
C GLY A 151 -10.40 -10.00 -16.89
N SER A 152 -10.87 -8.82 -17.35
CA SER A 152 -11.73 -7.96 -16.53
C SER A 152 -13.11 -8.58 -16.34
N THR A 153 -13.66 -8.47 -15.12
CA THR A 153 -15.02 -8.96 -14.82
C THR A 153 -16.13 -8.07 -15.39
N GLY A 154 -15.79 -6.84 -15.81
CA GLY A 154 -16.75 -5.90 -16.40
C GLY A 154 -17.81 -5.36 -15.42
N ILE A 155 -17.62 -5.54 -14.10
CA ILE A 155 -18.52 -4.96 -13.08
C ILE A 155 -18.30 -3.46 -12.95
N GLY A 156 -19.29 -2.75 -12.41
CA GLY A 156 -19.15 -1.34 -12.07
C GLY A 156 -18.06 -1.10 -11.01
N ARG A 157 -17.32 0.01 -11.12
CA ARG A 157 -16.19 0.34 -10.25
C ARG A 157 -16.44 1.61 -9.44
N ILE A 158 -15.76 1.69 -8.31
CA ILE A 158 -15.70 2.91 -7.49
C ILE A 158 -14.53 3.79 -7.98
N THR A 159 -13.45 3.15 -8.44
CA THR A 159 -12.18 3.79 -8.80
C THR A 159 -11.90 3.73 -10.30
N ASN A 160 -11.14 4.71 -10.78
CA ASN A 160 -10.70 4.81 -12.17
C ASN A 160 -9.18 4.61 -12.24
N LEU A 161 -8.74 3.50 -12.86
CA LEU A 161 -7.33 3.19 -13.07
C LEU A 161 -6.86 3.44 -14.49
N THR A 162 -7.75 3.96 -15.35
CA THR A 162 -7.45 4.14 -16.79
C THR A 162 -6.85 5.51 -17.12
N GLU A 163 -6.88 6.47 -16.19
CA GLU A 163 -6.30 7.80 -16.36
C GLU A 163 -5.85 8.38 -15.02
N LEU A 164 -4.66 8.01 -14.58
CA LEU A 164 -4.08 8.42 -13.29
C LEU A 164 -2.96 9.43 -13.44
N THR A 165 -2.88 10.37 -12.50
CA THR A 165 -1.69 11.14 -12.20
C THR A 165 -1.10 10.62 -10.90
N VAL A 166 -0.05 9.84 -10.99
CA VAL A 166 0.52 9.12 -9.85
C VAL A 166 1.47 10.00 -9.07
N ASP A 167 1.27 10.11 -7.76
CA ASP A 167 2.27 10.71 -6.87
C ASP A 167 3.45 9.76 -6.71
N THR A 168 4.59 10.12 -7.29
CA THR A 168 5.84 9.36 -7.19
C THR A 168 6.83 9.99 -6.22
N SER A 169 6.43 11.05 -5.50
CA SER A 169 7.28 11.78 -4.56
C SER A 169 7.66 10.93 -3.35
N TRP A 170 6.85 9.92 -3.01
CA TRP A 170 7.14 8.95 -1.95
C TRP A 170 8.49 8.25 -2.16
N TYR A 171 8.90 8.04 -3.41
CA TYR A 171 10.19 7.43 -3.75
C TYR A 171 11.39 8.25 -3.27
N ILE A 172 11.24 9.56 -3.18
CA ILE A 172 12.27 10.50 -2.70
C ILE A 172 12.05 10.86 -1.23
N ARG A 173 10.80 10.99 -0.81
CA ARG A 173 10.39 11.53 0.49
C ARG A 173 11.10 10.87 1.66
N TYR A 174 10.98 9.56 1.78
CA TYR A 174 11.54 8.82 2.91
C TYR A 174 13.06 8.66 2.86
N ARG A 175 13.68 9.07 1.76
CA ARG A 175 15.13 9.12 1.57
C ARG A 175 15.72 10.50 1.80
N SER A 176 14.92 11.42 2.29
CA SER A 176 15.36 12.79 2.63
C SER A 176 15.58 12.91 4.13
N THR A 177 16.68 13.57 4.53
CA THR A 177 16.96 13.89 5.94
C THR A 177 16.04 14.98 6.51
N THR A 178 15.26 15.62 5.67
CA THR A 178 14.28 16.67 6.02
C THR A 178 12.86 16.20 5.81
N ASN A 179 12.65 14.88 5.75
CA ASN A 179 11.34 14.30 5.47
C ASN A 179 10.24 14.90 6.36
N PRO A 180 9.36 15.74 5.81
CA PRO A 180 8.04 15.96 6.36
C PRO A 180 7.10 14.96 5.68
N ASP A 181 6.22 14.35 6.44
CA ASP A 181 5.19 13.48 5.92
C ASP A 181 4.22 14.25 5.04
N PHE A 182 3.06 13.74 4.77
CA PHE A 182 2.02 14.32 3.97
C PHE A 182 1.97 15.87 3.94
N GLY A 183 1.68 16.42 2.76
CA GLY A 183 1.51 17.86 2.57
C GLY A 183 2.80 18.63 2.30
N ALA A 184 3.96 18.01 2.44
CA ALA A 184 5.17 18.59 1.90
C ALA A 184 5.23 18.36 0.39
N THR A 185 5.60 19.41 -0.33
CA THR A 185 5.81 19.32 -1.76
C THR A 185 7.20 18.75 -2.03
N TYR A 186 7.25 17.50 -2.47
CA TYR A 186 8.45 16.88 -3.00
C TYR A 186 8.40 16.84 -4.51
N PRO A 187 9.56 16.91 -5.18
CA PRO A 187 9.59 16.68 -6.61
C PRO A 187 9.16 15.25 -6.92
N GLN A 188 8.46 15.09 -8.01
CA GLN A 188 8.11 13.78 -8.52
C GLN A 188 9.38 13.05 -8.97
N ALA A 189 9.54 11.79 -8.60
CA ALA A 189 10.63 10.95 -9.08
C ALA A 189 10.52 10.72 -10.59
N ILE A 190 9.30 10.42 -11.06
CA ILE A 190 8.90 10.35 -12.47
C ILE A 190 7.59 11.12 -12.62
N ASN A 191 7.43 11.88 -13.68
CA ASN A 191 6.19 12.62 -13.95
C ASN A 191 5.18 11.72 -14.68
N ILE A 192 4.42 10.94 -13.92
CA ILE A 192 3.35 10.08 -14.44
C ILE A 192 2.05 10.87 -14.37
N ALA A 193 1.66 11.47 -15.49
CA ALA A 193 0.45 12.29 -15.56
C ALA A 193 -0.49 11.76 -16.63
N LYS A 194 -1.76 11.53 -16.25
CA LYS A 194 -2.83 11.05 -17.12
C LYS A 194 -2.47 9.76 -17.86
N ARG A 195 -2.03 8.75 -17.10
CA ARG A 195 -1.65 7.44 -17.62
C ARG A 195 -2.58 6.36 -17.13
N THR A 196 -2.76 5.34 -17.95
CA THR A 196 -3.44 4.14 -17.50
C THR A 196 -2.48 3.28 -16.67
N ALA A 197 -2.98 2.73 -15.58
CA ALA A 197 -2.26 1.77 -14.76
C ALA A 197 -2.73 0.32 -14.97
N ILE A 198 -3.78 0.13 -15.78
CA ILE A 198 -4.28 -1.18 -16.21
C ILE A 198 -4.52 -1.17 -17.73
N PRO A 199 -4.42 -2.30 -18.45
CA PRO A 199 -4.90 -2.42 -19.82
C PRO A 199 -6.37 -1.98 -19.90
N ARG A 200 -6.71 -1.04 -20.78
CA ARG A 200 -8.08 -0.54 -20.97
C ARG A 200 -8.90 -1.46 -21.85
N THR A 201 -8.23 -2.04 -22.85
CA THR A 201 -8.75 -2.98 -23.82
C THR A 201 -7.65 -3.97 -24.21
N ASP A 202 -7.98 -5.01 -24.97
CA ASP A 202 -7.00 -5.97 -25.46
C ASP A 202 -5.90 -5.34 -26.34
N ALA A 203 -6.17 -4.18 -26.94
CA ALA A 203 -5.15 -3.46 -27.71
C ALA A 203 -3.99 -2.97 -26.84
N ASP A 204 -4.20 -2.73 -25.56
CA ASP A 204 -3.14 -2.30 -24.64
C ASP A 204 -2.18 -3.45 -24.25
N PHE A 205 -2.50 -4.71 -24.59
CA PHE A 205 -1.56 -5.83 -24.44
C PHE A 205 -0.50 -5.87 -25.56
N GLU A 206 -0.68 -5.09 -26.62
CA GLU A 206 0.23 -5.07 -27.76
C GLU A 206 1.34 -4.03 -27.56
N GLY A 207 2.55 -4.40 -28.00
CA GLY A 207 3.74 -3.54 -27.91
C GLY A 207 4.44 -3.62 -26.55
N GLU A 208 5.67 -4.17 -26.56
CA GLU A 208 6.44 -4.45 -25.35
C GLU A 208 6.62 -3.23 -24.45
N ASP A 209 7.07 -2.09 -25.02
CA ASP A 209 7.26 -0.85 -24.27
C ASP A 209 5.94 -0.29 -23.72
N HIS A 210 4.84 -0.43 -24.48
CA HIS A 210 3.54 0.08 -24.08
C HIS A 210 3.01 -0.65 -22.85
N ILE A 211 2.93 -1.99 -22.91
CA ILE A 211 2.42 -2.78 -21.79
C ILE A 211 3.36 -2.68 -20.57
N GLN A 212 4.67 -2.60 -20.80
CA GLN A 212 5.61 -2.40 -19.71
C GLN A 212 5.44 -1.02 -19.05
N ALA A 213 5.18 0.03 -19.82
CA ALA A 213 4.88 1.37 -19.28
C ALA A 213 3.59 1.37 -18.44
N ILE A 214 2.58 0.59 -18.83
CA ILE A 214 1.36 0.39 -18.02
C ILE A 214 1.70 -0.32 -16.71
N ALA A 215 2.47 -1.39 -16.76
CA ALA A 215 2.91 -2.13 -15.56
C ALA A 215 3.78 -1.26 -14.64
N ASN A 216 4.70 -0.48 -15.20
CA ASN A 216 5.52 0.45 -14.43
C ASN A 216 4.68 1.56 -13.78
N THR A 217 3.66 2.07 -14.48
CA THR A 217 2.70 3.04 -13.93
C THR A 217 1.94 2.42 -12.74
N ALA A 218 1.48 1.17 -12.88
CA ALA A 218 0.84 0.43 -11.80
C ALA A 218 1.78 0.28 -10.59
N ALA A 219 3.03 -0.12 -10.81
CA ALA A 219 4.03 -0.30 -9.76
C ALA A 219 4.21 0.97 -8.91
N PHE A 220 4.32 2.14 -9.55
CA PHE A 220 4.40 3.41 -8.84
C PHE A 220 3.08 3.78 -8.15
N HIS A 221 1.94 3.40 -8.71
CA HIS A 221 0.64 3.63 -8.08
C HIS A 221 0.44 2.72 -6.87
N PHE A 222 0.84 1.46 -6.91
CA PHE A 222 0.79 0.54 -5.78
C PHE A 222 1.47 1.17 -4.54
N ALA A 223 2.73 1.54 -4.68
CA ALA A 223 3.46 2.16 -3.59
C ALA A 223 2.91 3.54 -3.18
N SER A 224 2.24 4.27 -4.08
CA SER A 224 1.57 5.53 -3.75
C SER A 224 0.35 5.30 -2.85
N ILE A 225 -0.45 4.29 -3.12
CA ILE A 225 -1.62 3.92 -2.33
C ILE A 225 -1.19 3.42 -0.95
N GLU A 226 -0.32 2.43 -0.91
CA GLU A 226 0.14 1.82 0.34
C GLU A 226 0.93 2.80 1.24
N GLN A 227 1.63 3.77 0.63
CA GLN A 227 2.20 4.87 1.39
C GLN A 227 1.10 5.72 2.05
N GLY A 228 -0.03 5.88 1.36
CA GLY A 228 -1.21 6.55 1.90
C GLY A 228 -1.72 5.85 3.15
N GLY A 229 -1.98 4.55 3.09
CA GLY A 229 -2.42 3.72 4.20
C GLY A 229 -1.42 3.73 5.36
N SER A 230 -0.14 3.48 5.07
CA SER A 230 0.94 3.46 6.07
C SER A 230 1.09 4.78 6.85
N SER A 231 0.61 5.91 6.32
CA SER A 231 0.58 7.20 7.00
C SER A 231 -0.76 7.51 7.65
N LEU A 232 -1.87 7.14 7.01
CA LEU A 232 -3.23 7.44 7.46
C LEU A 232 -3.58 6.72 8.76
N TYR A 233 -3.30 5.42 8.84
CA TYR A 233 -3.57 4.62 10.03
C TYR A 233 -2.90 5.19 11.29
N PRO A 234 -1.58 5.47 11.33
CA PRO A 234 -0.96 6.09 12.49
C PRO A 234 -1.50 7.50 12.79
N ALA A 235 -1.86 8.27 11.75
CA ALA A 235 -2.39 9.61 11.93
C ALA A 235 -3.72 9.59 12.69
N LEU A 236 -4.66 8.76 12.25
CA LEU A 236 -5.97 8.63 12.90
C LEU A 236 -5.86 7.93 14.25
N GLY A 237 -4.93 6.99 14.40
CA GLY A 237 -4.67 6.28 15.64
C GLY A 237 -4.29 7.19 16.81
N GLN A 238 -3.71 8.36 16.56
CA GLN A 238 -3.40 9.33 17.60
C GLN A 238 -4.66 9.84 18.33
N ASN A 239 -5.80 9.83 17.66
CA ASN A 239 -7.08 10.32 18.17
C ASN A 239 -8.01 9.20 18.65
N ALA A 240 -7.63 7.94 18.49
CA ALA A 240 -8.42 6.82 18.97
C ALA A 240 -8.41 6.73 20.51
N SER A 241 -9.59 6.52 21.10
CA SER A 241 -9.80 6.46 22.54
C SER A 241 -9.68 5.04 23.08
N SER A 242 -10.29 4.07 22.39
CA SER A 242 -10.30 2.66 22.77
C SER A 242 -8.97 1.95 22.49
N SER A 243 -8.47 1.20 23.45
CA SER A 243 -7.29 0.34 23.26
C SER A 243 -7.54 -0.77 22.22
N GLU A 244 -8.79 -1.22 22.09
CA GLU A 244 -9.19 -2.21 21.09
C GLU A 244 -9.13 -1.61 19.68
N VAL A 245 -9.64 -0.38 19.51
CA VAL A 245 -9.52 0.38 18.23
C VAL A 245 -8.06 0.64 17.89
N LEU A 246 -7.23 1.00 18.85
CA LEU A 246 -5.78 1.15 18.64
C LEU A 246 -5.13 -0.15 18.16
N ARG A 247 -5.51 -1.32 18.70
CA ARG A 247 -4.99 -2.62 18.23
C ARG A 247 -5.37 -2.89 16.78
N ILE A 248 -6.59 -2.55 16.38
CA ILE A 248 -7.05 -2.67 14.99
C ILE A 248 -6.21 -1.78 14.10
N ILE A 249 -6.09 -0.49 14.45
CA ILE A 249 -5.34 0.50 13.69
C ILE A 249 -3.86 0.11 13.54
N PHE A 250 -3.22 -0.37 14.60
CA PHE A 250 -1.83 -0.83 14.53
C PHE A 250 -1.69 -2.16 13.77
N GLY A 251 -2.69 -3.03 13.84
CA GLY A 251 -2.68 -4.29 13.10
C GLY A 251 -2.76 -4.08 11.60
N ILE A 252 -3.81 -3.39 11.13
CA ILE A 252 -3.98 -3.09 9.71
C ILE A 252 -2.91 -2.12 9.23
N GLY A 253 -2.65 -1.02 9.95
CA GLY A 253 -1.57 -0.09 9.59
C GLY A 253 -0.18 -0.73 9.53
N GLY A 254 0.04 -1.84 10.24
CA GLY A 254 1.24 -2.65 10.13
C GLY A 254 1.33 -3.42 8.82
N SER A 255 0.21 -3.95 8.29
CA SER A 255 0.17 -4.58 6.96
C SER A 255 0.34 -3.55 5.85
N GLU A 256 -0.26 -2.35 5.97
CA GLU A 256 -0.03 -1.24 5.05
C GLU A 256 1.47 -0.90 4.87
N VAL A 257 2.21 -0.89 5.99
CA VAL A 257 3.67 -0.68 5.94
C VAL A 257 4.38 -1.83 5.22
N ALA A 258 3.96 -3.08 5.43
CA ALA A 258 4.54 -4.23 4.74
C ALA A 258 4.25 -4.17 3.23
N HIS A 259 3.02 -3.86 2.82
CA HIS A 259 2.64 -3.64 1.43
C HIS A 259 3.45 -2.50 0.81
N PHE A 260 3.56 -1.35 1.49
CA PHE A 260 4.35 -0.23 1.01
C PHE A 260 5.81 -0.61 0.75
N LEU A 261 6.45 -1.34 1.66
CA LEU A 261 7.83 -1.78 1.50
C LEU A 261 7.99 -2.71 0.29
N GLU A 262 7.04 -3.60 0.08
CA GLU A 262 7.03 -4.51 -1.07
C GLU A 262 6.93 -3.74 -2.39
N TRP A 263 5.97 -2.84 -2.48
CA TRP A 263 5.73 -2.07 -3.70
C TRP A 263 6.79 -1.02 -3.99
N VAL A 264 7.51 -0.53 -2.99
CA VAL A 264 8.70 0.31 -3.19
C VAL A 264 9.82 -0.47 -3.87
N ASP A 265 10.06 -1.71 -3.43
CA ASP A 265 11.05 -2.58 -4.06
C ASP A 265 10.64 -2.91 -5.50
N PHE A 266 9.39 -3.28 -5.69
CA PHE A 266 8.79 -3.57 -6.98
C PHE A 266 8.91 -2.39 -7.95
N ALA A 267 8.50 -1.19 -7.55
CA ALA A 267 8.61 0.02 -8.35
C ALA A 267 10.06 0.43 -8.63
N GLY A 268 10.99 0.11 -7.74
CA GLY A 268 12.43 0.31 -7.95
C GLY A 268 12.96 -0.41 -9.18
N ASN A 269 12.35 -1.54 -9.55
CA ASN A 269 12.69 -2.29 -10.74
C ASN A 269 11.99 -1.79 -12.02
N ALA A 270 10.96 -0.95 -11.90
CA ALA A 270 10.18 -0.41 -13.01
C ALA A 270 10.98 0.47 -14.00
N VAL A 271 12.18 0.83 -13.64
CA VAL A 271 13.09 1.66 -14.44
C VAL A 271 14.01 0.84 -15.34
N GLN A 272 13.95 -0.47 -15.23
CA GLN A 272 14.73 -1.39 -16.02
C GLN A 272 13.85 -1.90 -17.17
N GLY A 273 14.16 -1.48 -18.39
CA GLY A 273 13.39 -1.91 -19.57
C GLY A 273 13.59 -3.40 -19.90
N PRO A 274 12.58 -4.08 -20.46
CA PRO A 274 12.72 -5.37 -21.13
C PRO A 274 13.28 -5.18 -22.55
N PRO A 275 13.84 -6.25 -23.15
CA PRO A 275 14.50 -7.37 -22.52
C PRO A 275 15.93 -7.01 -22.17
N PHE A 276 16.53 -7.72 -21.24
CA PHE A 276 17.97 -7.63 -21.03
C PHE A 276 18.68 -7.87 -22.37
N ASP A 277 19.24 -6.83 -22.96
CA ASP A 277 20.22 -7.00 -24.01
C ASP A 277 21.35 -7.88 -23.43
N PHE A 278 21.80 -8.87 -24.19
CA PHE A 278 22.92 -9.72 -23.82
C PHE A 278 24.21 -8.95 -23.50
N ASN A 279 24.24 -7.65 -23.78
CA ASN A 279 25.31 -6.72 -23.44
C ASN A 279 25.09 -5.99 -22.10
N ASN A 280 24.10 -6.34 -21.30
CA ASN A 280 23.76 -5.71 -20.01
C ASN A 280 23.38 -4.19 -20.11
N GLN A 281 22.98 -3.72 -21.26
CA GLN A 281 22.46 -2.37 -21.40
C GLN A 281 20.94 -2.41 -21.29
N GLN A 282 20.43 -1.94 -20.18
CA GLN A 282 19.02 -1.72 -20.00
C GLN A 282 18.62 -0.42 -20.70
N THR A 283 17.70 -0.51 -21.64
CA THR A 283 17.08 0.69 -22.23
C THR A 283 15.92 1.13 -21.38
N PRO A 284 15.81 2.43 -21.04
CA PRO A 284 14.65 2.94 -20.35
C PRO A 284 13.36 2.66 -21.13
N VAL A 285 12.32 2.19 -20.48
CA VAL A 285 11.00 2.05 -21.08
C VAL A 285 10.47 3.44 -21.40
N THR A 286 10.09 3.64 -22.66
CA THR A 286 9.51 4.92 -23.13
C THR A 286 8.23 4.65 -23.89
N ASP A 287 7.13 5.27 -23.44
CA ASP A 287 5.84 5.20 -24.08
C ASP A 287 5.17 6.59 -24.12
N ALA A 288 4.75 7.01 -25.31
CA ALA A 288 4.00 8.24 -25.54
C ALA A 288 4.55 9.47 -24.76
N GLY A 289 5.89 9.64 -24.77
CA GLY A 289 6.58 10.76 -24.11
C GLY A 289 6.85 10.62 -22.63
N LEU A 290 6.46 9.50 -22.00
CA LEU A 290 6.86 9.15 -20.64
C LEU A 290 8.05 8.20 -20.71
N THR A 291 9.12 8.51 -19.97
CA THR A 291 10.31 7.66 -19.86
C THR A 291 10.51 7.26 -18.40
N PHE A 292 10.61 5.96 -18.16
CA PHE A 292 11.00 5.39 -16.86
C PHE A 292 12.53 5.28 -16.84
N ARG A 293 13.17 6.26 -16.23
CA ARG A 293 14.63 6.32 -16.14
C ARG A 293 15.16 5.37 -15.06
N ASP A 294 16.35 4.83 -15.27
CA ASP A 294 17.07 4.09 -14.24
C ASP A 294 17.55 5.04 -13.12
N PHE A 295 17.02 4.87 -11.90
CA PHE A 295 17.43 5.63 -10.73
C PHE A 295 18.79 5.20 -10.19
N ASN A 296 19.28 4.03 -10.58
CA ASN A 296 20.56 3.49 -10.16
C ASN A 296 21.71 3.87 -11.09
N ASN A 297 21.42 4.60 -12.19
CA ASN A 297 22.44 5.03 -13.15
C ASN A 297 22.48 6.56 -13.30
N PRO A 298 23.46 7.29 -12.74
CA PRO A 298 24.54 6.74 -11.90
C PRO A 298 24.03 6.24 -10.55
N PRO A 299 24.75 5.33 -9.90
CA PRO A 299 24.37 4.83 -8.58
C PRO A 299 24.10 5.98 -7.61
N ASN A 300 22.91 5.98 -7.03
CA ASN A 300 22.52 6.97 -6.05
C ASN A 300 22.22 6.26 -4.72
N PRO A 301 23.01 6.48 -3.66
CA PRO A 301 22.79 5.82 -2.38
C PRO A 301 21.44 6.13 -1.76
N LEU A 302 20.76 7.21 -2.21
CA LEU A 302 19.40 7.53 -1.76
C LEU A 302 18.34 6.63 -2.40
N THR A 303 18.66 5.89 -3.46
CA THR A 303 17.71 5.03 -4.17
C THR A 303 17.95 3.54 -3.93
N GLN A 304 19.10 3.16 -3.36
CA GLN A 304 19.55 1.75 -3.36
C GLN A 304 19.30 0.98 -2.08
N THR A 305 18.98 1.64 -0.97
CA THR A 305 19.02 0.96 0.33
C THR A 305 17.77 1.25 1.14
N ASN A 306 17.94 1.40 2.43
CA ASN A 306 16.83 1.62 3.34
C ASN A 306 15.87 2.68 2.83
N LEU A 307 14.62 2.35 2.90
CA LEU A 307 13.52 3.19 2.44
C LEU A 307 13.38 4.46 3.26
N ILE A 308 13.78 4.40 4.54
CA ILE A 308 13.55 5.44 5.51
C ILE A 308 14.89 5.86 6.11
N PHE A 309 15.27 7.12 5.87
CA PHE A 309 16.45 7.71 6.50
C PHE A 309 16.11 8.36 7.85
N PRO A 310 17.06 8.36 8.80
CA PRO A 310 16.86 9.06 10.06
C PRO A 310 16.58 10.55 9.85
N VAL A 311 15.47 11.00 10.41
CA VAL A 311 15.03 12.41 10.37
C VAL A 311 15.02 13.01 11.75
N PRO A 312 15.08 14.37 11.88
CA PRO A 312 14.92 15.03 13.16
C PRO A 312 13.60 14.66 13.84
N CYS A 313 13.65 14.38 15.14
CA CYS A 313 12.45 14.05 15.91
C CYS A 313 11.74 15.29 16.48
N GLU A 314 11.74 16.40 15.76
CA GLU A 314 11.13 17.68 16.17
C GLU A 314 9.62 17.57 16.41
N PHE A 315 8.96 16.59 15.77
CA PHE A 315 7.56 16.25 16.00
C PHE A 315 7.26 15.75 17.42
N ILE A 316 8.29 15.35 18.17
CA ILE A 316 8.24 15.02 19.60
C ILE A 316 9.07 16.03 20.39
N SER A 317 10.37 16.14 20.08
CA SER A 317 11.29 17.08 20.73
C SER A 317 12.56 17.28 19.90
N PRO A 318 13.01 18.53 19.69
CA PRO A 318 14.26 18.81 18.99
C PRO A 318 15.51 18.36 19.75
N LYS A 319 15.36 17.94 21.02
CA LYS A 319 16.47 17.43 21.85
C LYS A 319 16.73 15.94 21.63
N LEU A 320 15.83 15.24 20.93
CA LEU A 320 15.97 13.83 20.67
C LEU A 320 16.86 13.58 19.45
N PRO A 321 17.58 12.45 19.43
CA PRO A 321 18.35 12.05 18.25
C PRO A 321 17.43 11.79 17.05
N LYS A 322 18.02 11.82 15.86
CA LYS A 322 17.31 11.41 14.63
C LYS A 322 16.86 9.95 14.72
N CYS A 323 15.70 9.67 14.18
CA CYS A 323 15.14 8.33 14.10
C CYS A 323 14.63 8.02 12.69
N ALA A 324 14.85 6.79 12.21
CA ALA A 324 14.22 6.30 10.98
C ALA A 324 12.77 5.95 11.30
N THR A 325 11.84 6.75 10.81
CA THR A 325 10.41 6.59 11.12
C THR A 325 9.52 7.11 9.98
N ILE A 326 8.42 6.43 9.77
CA ILE A 326 7.26 7.00 9.07
C ILE A 326 6.49 7.79 10.12
N ARG A 327 6.48 9.10 9.98
CA ARG A 327 5.85 9.96 10.97
C ARG A 327 4.35 9.99 10.76
N PRO A 328 3.56 9.86 11.84
CA PRO A 328 2.14 10.12 11.74
C PRO A 328 1.91 11.58 11.37
N LEU A 329 0.87 11.83 10.61
CA LEU A 329 0.45 13.17 10.25
C LEU A 329 0.11 13.97 11.51
N THR A 330 0.42 15.25 11.47
CA THR A 330 -0.01 16.18 12.52
C THR A 330 -1.34 16.81 12.14
N ASP A 331 -2.10 17.30 13.11
CA ASP A 331 -3.38 18.01 12.90
C ASP A 331 -3.31 19.15 11.87
N ARG A 332 -2.11 19.61 11.52
CA ARG A 332 -1.88 20.74 10.62
C ARG A 332 -1.57 20.35 9.19
N ILE A 333 -1.15 19.11 8.94
CA ILE A 333 -0.51 18.74 7.67
C ILE A 333 -1.32 17.69 6.89
N GLY A 334 -2.28 17.04 7.50
CA GLY A 334 -3.05 16.04 6.80
C GLY A 334 -3.91 15.21 7.72
N GLY A 335 -4.59 14.26 7.16
CA GLY A 335 -5.52 13.37 7.79
C GLY A 335 -6.44 12.79 6.72
N ALA A 336 -7.62 12.43 7.12
CA ALA A 336 -8.62 11.83 6.23
C ALA A 336 -9.01 12.76 5.06
N LEU A 337 -9.22 14.06 5.32
CA LEU A 337 -9.52 15.03 4.25
C LEU A 337 -8.36 15.22 3.27
N ALA A 338 -7.13 15.18 3.76
CA ALA A 338 -5.95 15.26 2.90
C ALA A 338 -5.83 14.02 2.01
N ALA A 339 -6.09 12.82 2.54
CA ALA A 339 -6.13 11.58 1.78
C ALA A 339 -7.18 11.64 0.66
N VAL A 340 -8.43 12.00 0.98
CA VAL A 340 -9.50 12.17 -0.02
C VAL A 340 -9.11 13.19 -1.10
N THR A 341 -8.45 14.29 -0.71
CA THR A 341 -7.99 15.31 -1.66
C THR A 341 -6.89 14.77 -2.57
N GLY A 342 -5.90 14.06 -2.01
CA GLY A 342 -4.82 13.43 -2.78
C GLY A 342 -5.35 12.44 -3.80
N LEU A 343 -6.21 11.52 -3.38
CA LEU A 343 -6.83 10.51 -4.26
C LEU A 343 -7.73 11.15 -5.33
N THR A 344 -8.40 12.27 -5.00
CA THR A 344 -9.18 13.03 -6.00
C THR A 344 -8.27 13.67 -7.04
N ASN A 345 -7.17 14.28 -6.60
CA ASN A 345 -6.21 14.95 -7.49
C ASN A 345 -5.43 13.96 -8.36
N SER A 346 -5.23 12.73 -7.90
CA SER A 346 -4.62 11.67 -8.70
C SER A 346 -5.51 11.20 -9.86
N GLY A 347 -6.79 11.57 -9.87
CA GLY A 347 -7.76 11.13 -10.87
C GLY A 347 -8.46 9.81 -10.52
N LEU A 348 -8.16 9.21 -9.35
CA LEU A 348 -8.73 7.92 -8.93
C LEU A 348 -10.26 7.91 -8.94
N PHE A 349 -10.88 9.04 -8.70
CA PHE A 349 -12.35 9.20 -8.67
C PHE A 349 -12.91 9.94 -9.89
N THR A 350 -12.15 10.05 -10.97
CA THR A 350 -12.61 10.72 -12.19
C THR A 350 -13.88 10.04 -12.72
N GLY A 351 -14.95 10.82 -12.87
CA GLY A 351 -16.25 10.32 -13.32
C GLY A 351 -17.25 10.01 -12.20
N GLN A 352 -16.83 10.06 -10.93
CA GLN A 352 -17.72 9.84 -9.80
C GLN A 352 -18.73 10.99 -9.59
N SER A 353 -19.82 10.66 -8.91
CA SER A 353 -20.92 11.59 -8.63
C SER A 353 -20.55 12.63 -7.55
N LYS A 354 -21.24 13.76 -7.55
CA LYS A 354 -21.12 14.74 -6.46
C LYS A 354 -21.47 14.16 -5.09
N GLU A 355 -22.41 13.22 -5.06
CA GLU A 355 -22.82 12.53 -3.84
C GLU A 355 -21.67 11.71 -3.27
N PHE A 356 -20.93 10.95 -4.10
CA PHE A 356 -19.73 10.24 -3.67
C PHE A 356 -18.73 11.16 -2.97
N PHE A 357 -18.36 12.27 -3.63
CA PHE A 357 -17.42 13.23 -3.05
C PHE A 357 -17.91 13.83 -1.73
N ASN A 358 -19.22 14.14 -1.63
CA ASN A 358 -19.78 14.67 -0.41
C ASN A 358 -19.75 13.64 0.71
N THR A 359 -20.10 12.38 0.42
CA THR A 359 -20.07 11.29 1.39
C THR A 359 -18.66 11.10 1.94
N LEU A 360 -17.65 10.98 1.08
CA LEU A 360 -16.26 10.81 1.54
C LEU A 360 -15.77 12.03 2.34
N LYS A 361 -16.07 13.24 1.92
CA LYS A 361 -15.66 14.45 2.63
C LYS A 361 -16.30 14.58 4.00
N ILE A 362 -17.57 14.19 4.15
CA ILE A 362 -18.24 14.18 5.46
C ILE A 362 -17.55 13.16 6.38
N MET A 363 -17.39 11.93 5.93
CA MET A 363 -16.73 10.89 6.73
C MET A 363 -15.30 11.28 7.10
N ALA A 364 -14.54 11.85 6.16
CA ALA A 364 -13.18 12.31 6.41
C ALA A 364 -13.14 13.47 7.44
N ALA A 365 -14.05 14.43 7.33
CA ALA A 365 -14.13 15.53 8.28
C ALA A 365 -14.53 15.06 9.69
N GLU A 366 -15.42 14.09 9.80
CA GLU A 366 -15.77 13.45 11.07
C GLU A 366 -14.56 12.73 11.69
N ALA A 367 -13.83 11.95 10.90
CA ALA A 367 -12.61 11.27 11.36
C ALA A 367 -11.52 12.26 11.81
N ASP A 368 -11.26 13.31 11.03
CA ASP A 368 -10.29 14.36 11.38
C ASP A 368 -10.71 15.19 12.61
N SER A 369 -12.00 15.23 12.92
CA SER A 369 -12.52 15.92 14.11
C SER A 369 -12.46 15.07 15.38
N ALA A 370 -12.20 13.77 15.25
CA ALA A 370 -12.07 12.88 16.39
C ALA A 370 -10.99 13.35 17.37
N ARG A 371 -11.26 13.19 18.66
CA ARG A 371 -10.30 13.49 19.74
C ARG A 371 -10.32 12.35 20.73
N ARG A 372 -9.14 12.04 21.24
CA ARG A 372 -9.00 11.00 22.27
C ARG A 372 -9.74 11.42 23.54
N GLU A 373 -10.63 10.56 23.98
CA GLU A 373 -11.34 10.67 25.24
C GLU A 373 -10.64 9.77 26.28
N PHE A 374 -10.41 10.27 27.50
CA PHE A 374 -9.75 9.57 28.61
C PHE A 374 -10.75 9.18 29.69
#